data_4506390cb1c0fb616ef2e8d9a8cbd0c2
#
_entry.id   4506390cb1c0fb616ef2e8d9a8cbd0c2
#
_cell.length_a   1.000
_cell.length_b   1.000
_cell.length_c   1.000
_cell.angle_alpha   90.00
_cell.angle_beta   90.00
_cell.angle_gamma   90.00
#
_symmetry.space_group_name_H-M   'P 1'
#
loop_
_entity.id
_entity.type
_entity.pdbx_description
1 polymer ?
#
loop_
_entity_poly.entity_id
_entity_poly.type
_entity_poly.pdbx_seq_one_letter_code
_entity_poly.pdbx_strand_id
1 'polypeptide(L)'
;DIETGKFASNSYKNQKIRDTAKEVKDIPYYHKSIGGKPFEDQLSIMRRWLAKEVGINAEGKANDCVVIYDYLKIMESSELKGDMKEYQALGFLMTSLHNFAIKYEVPILAFIQLNRDGITKESTDTASGSDRIIWLCSNFSIYKSKSDEEIAKDGPENGNRKLVPLIARHGEGLQDKDYINVNMIGKYGKLIEGKTA
;
A
#
# COMPACT_ATOMS: atom_id res chain seq x y z
N ASP A 1 7.66 -5.25 -21.48
CA ASP A 1 7.08 -5.56 -22.80
C ASP A 1 5.56 -5.37 -22.87
N ILE A 2 4.82 -5.60 -21.77
CA ILE A 2 3.36 -5.41 -21.74
C ILE A 2 3.00 -3.92 -21.87
N GLU A 3 3.63 -3.06 -21.06
CA GLU A 3 3.40 -1.61 -21.08
C GLU A 3 3.73 -0.96 -22.44
N THR A 4 4.72 -1.46 -23.12
CA THR A 4 5.17 -0.92 -24.41
C THR A 4 4.49 -1.55 -25.63
N GLY A 5 3.64 -2.56 -25.43
CA GLY A 5 2.98 -3.30 -26.51
C GLY A 5 3.90 -4.14 -27.39
N LYS A 6 5.19 -4.20 -27.11
CA LYS A 6 6.18 -4.91 -27.93
C LYS A 6 5.97 -6.43 -28.03
N PHE A 7 5.11 -6.97 -27.17
CA PHE A 7 4.75 -8.39 -27.22
C PHE A 7 3.84 -8.73 -28.41
N ALA A 8 3.08 -7.76 -28.92
CA ALA A 8 2.04 -8.00 -29.94
C ALA A 8 2.60 -8.62 -31.24
N SER A 9 3.82 -8.26 -31.64
CA SER A 9 4.50 -8.79 -32.82
C SER A 9 5.17 -10.15 -32.57
N ASN A 10 5.21 -10.66 -31.35
CA ASN A 10 5.84 -11.93 -31.02
C ASN A 10 4.78 -12.95 -30.60
N SER A 11 4.54 -13.95 -31.45
CA SER A 11 3.50 -14.96 -31.23
C SER A 11 3.67 -15.76 -29.95
N TYR A 12 4.91 -16.11 -29.56
CA TYR A 12 5.21 -16.83 -28.33
C TYR A 12 4.88 -15.97 -27.09
N LYS A 13 5.31 -14.72 -27.08
CA LYS A 13 5.02 -13.81 -25.98
C LYS A 13 3.52 -13.53 -25.85
N ASN A 14 2.85 -13.33 -26.98
CA ASN A 14 1.41 -13.13 -27.03
C ASN A 14 0.65 -14.34 -26.46
N GLN A 15 1.02 -15.56 -26.88
CA GLN A 15 0.41 -16.78 -26.37
C GLN A 15 0.64 -16.93 -24.86
N LYS A 16 1.87 -16.70 -24.38
CA LYS A 16 2.20 -16.75 -22.95
C LYS A 16 1.37 -15.77 -22.10
N ILE A 17 1.17 -14.54 -22.61
CA ILE A 17 0.33 -13.55 -21.91
C ILE A 17 -1.13 -14.03 -21.84
N ARG A 18 -1.66 -14.60 -22.94
CA ARG A 18 -3.03 -15.14 -22.97
C ARG A 18 -3.21 -16.31 -22.00
N ASP A 19 -2.23 -17.19 -21.92
CA ASP A 19 -2.28 -18.35 -21.02
C ASP A 19 -2.18 -17.91 -19.57
N THR A 20 -1.25 -17.00 -19.23
CA THR A 20 -1.20 -16.38 -17.89
C THR A 20 -2.50 -15.65 -17.55
N ALA A 21 -3.11 -14.92 -18.50
CA ALA A 21 -4.38 -14.26 -18.27
C ALA A 21 -5.53 -15.25 -17.93
N LYS A 22 -5.50 -16.45 -18.50
CA LYS A 22 -6.45 -17.53 -18.12
C LYS A 22 -6.19 -18.05 -16.72
N GLU A 23 -4.92 -18.27 -16.36
CA GLU A 23 -4.51 -18.75 -15.04
C GLU A 23 -4.91 -17.78 -13.91
N VAL A 24 -4.79 -16.46 -14.15
CA VAL A 24 -5.11 -15.43 -13.14
C VAL A 24 -6.58 -15.02 -13.13
N LYS A 25 -7.39 -15.48 -14.10
CA LYS A 25 -8.79 -15.07 -14.24
C LYS A 25 -9.65 -15.40 -13.02
N ASP A 26 -9.35 -16.53 -12.39
CA ASP A 26 -10.14 -17.05 -11.26
C ASP A 26 -9.50 -16.68 -9.89
N ILE A 27 -8.41 -15.91 -9.90
CA ILE A 27 -7.85 -15.38 -8.65
C ILE A 27 -8.83 -14.32 -8.12
N PRO A 28 -9.19 -14.36 -6.82
CA PRO A 28 -10.11 -13.39 -6.20
C PRO A 28 -9.43 -12.03 -6.00
N TYR A 29 -9.02 -11.40 -7.11
CA TYR A 29 -8.41 -10.08 -7.19
C TYR A 29 -9.37 -9.11 -7.88
N TYR A 30 -9.77 -8.09 -7.15
CA TYR A 30 -10.70 -7.06 -7.62
C TYR A 30 -9.97 -5.72 -7.68
N HIS A 31 -10.06 -5.06 -8.81
CA HIS A 31 -9.49 -3.73 -9.00
C HIS A 31 -10.57 -2.71 -9.32
N LYS A 32 -10.51 -1.56 -8.66
CA LYS A 32 -11.41 -0.44 -8.93
C LYS A 32 -10.64 0.88 -8.91
N SER A 33 -10.69 1.59 -10.03
CA SER A 33 -10.20 2.97 -10.07
C SER A 33 -11.16 3.88 -9.28
N ILE A 34 -10.60 4.63 -8.34
CA ILE A 34 -11.30 5.59 -7.48
C ILE A 34 -10.83 7.03 -7.69
N GLY A 35 -9.94 7.25 -8.67
CA GLY A 35 -9.42 8.58 -9.00
C GLY A 35 -10.53 9.62 -9.26
N GLY A 36 -10.40 10.80 -8.66
CA GLY A 36 -11.37 11.90 -8.78
C GLY A 36 -12.70 11.69 -8.05
N LYS A 37 -12.84 10.64 -7.23
CA LYS A 37 -14.07 10.41 -6.46
C LYS A 37 -13.97 10.98 -5.06
N PRO A 38 -15.05 11.64 -4.55
CA PRO A 38 -15.13 12.00 -3.14
C PRO A 38 -14.91 10.81 -2.22
N PHE A 39 -14.37 11.05 -1.04
CA PHE A 39 -14.00 9.98 -0.13
C PHE A 39 -15.20 9.13 0.34
N GLU A 40 -16.34 9.74 0.54
CA GLU A 40 -17.60 9.05 0.89
C GLU A 40 -18.03 8.06 -0.20
N ASP A 41 -17.82 8.42 -1.47
CA ASP A 41 -18.09 7.53 -2.60
C ASP A 41 -17.11 6.35 -2.62
N GLN A 42 -15.84 6.60 -2.29
CA GLN A 42 -14.84 5.54 -2.19
C GLN A 42 -15.21 4.54 -1.10
N LEU A 43 -15.59 4.98 0.11
CA LEU A 43 -16.10 4.11 1.17
C LEU A 43 -17.37 3.36 0.75
N SER A 44 -18.24 4.01 -0.01
CA SER A 44 -19.46 3.38 -0.54
C SER A 44 -19.15 2.29 -1.56
N ILE A 45 -18.11 2.47 -2.38
CA ILE A 45 -17.60 1.45 -3.31
C ILE A 45 -17.05 0.26 -2.52
N MET A 46 -16.24 0.50 -1.49
CA MET A 46 -15.69 -0.57 -0.64
C MET A 46 -16.80 -1.37 0.03
N ARG A 47 -17.81 -0.70 0.60
CA ARG A 47 -18.98 -1.37 1.21
C ARG A 47 -19.76 -2.23 0.22
N ARG A 48 -20.00 -1.72 -0.99
CA ARG A 48 -20.69 -2.48 -2.05
C ARG A 48 -19.87 -3.70 -2.49
N TRP A 49 -18.56 -3.56 -2.56
CA TRP A 49 -17.68 -4.68 -2.87
C TRP A 49 -17.73 -5.75 -1.78
N LEU A 50 -17.62 -5.38 -0.49
CA LEU A 50 -17.78 -6.33 0.61
C LEU A 50 -19.11 -7.07 0.53
N ALA A 51 -20.22 -6.36 0.30
CA ALA A 51 -21.54 -6.96 0.27
C ALA A 51 -21.78 -7.89 -0.93
N LYS A 52 -21.19 -7.57 -2.09
CA LYS A 52 -21.47 -8.30 -3.34
C LYS A 52 -20.52 -9.45 -3.61
N GLU A 53 -19.22 -9.23 -3.35
CA GLU A 53 -18.15 -10.11 -3.81
C GLU A 53 -17.54 -10.91 -2.67
N VAL A 54 -17.39 -10.29 -1.49
CA VAL A 54 -16.74 -10.92 -0.34
C VAL A 54 -17.77 -11.66 0.53
N GLY A 55 -18.91 -11.03 0.75
CA GLY A 55 -19.92 -11.47 1.70
C GLY A 55 -19.74 -10.84 3.08
N ILE A 56 -20.88 -10.62 3.75
CA ILE A 56 -20.95 -10.10 5.12
C ILE A 56 -21.75 -11.10 5.94
N ASN A 57 -21.21 -11.54 7.07
CA ASN A 57 -21.86 -12.51 7.95
C ASN A 57 -23.02 -11.88 8.76
N ALA A 58 -23.72 -12.71 9.55
CA ALA A 58 -24.86 -12.27 10.35
C ALA A 58 -24.51 -11.21 11.42
N GLU A 59 -23.24 -11.13 11.80
CA GLU A 59 -22.71 -10.15 12.77
C GLU A 59 -22.31 -8.83 12.12
N GLY A 60 -22.47 -8.73 10.79
CA GLY A 60 -22.10 -7.54 10.02
C GLY A 60 -20.61 -7.42 9.72
N LYS A 61 -19.84 -8.51 9.87
CA LYS A 61 -18.43 -8.59 9.57
C LYS A 61 -18.20 -9.17 8.16
N ALA A 62 -17.15 -8.73 7.49
CA ALA A 62 -16.80 -9.28 6.19
C ALA A 62 -16.17 -10.68 6.32
N ASN A 63 -16.32 -11.49 5.28
CA ASN A 63 -15.53 -12.70 5.14
C ASN A 63 -14.05 -12.33 4.85
N ASP A 64 -13.16 -13.32 4.87
CA ASP A 64 -11.72 -13.12 4.70
C ASP A 64 -11.38 -12.37 3.42
N CYS A 65 -10.82 -11.21 3.58
CA CYS A 65 -10.32 -10.37 2.49
C CYS A 65 -9.30 -9.35 3.01
N VAL A 66 -8.60 -8.69 2.11
CA VAL A 66 -7.74 -7.54 2.40
C VAL A 66 -8.07 -6.41 1.42
N VAL A 67 -8.12 -5.19 1.93
CA VAL A 67 -8.25 -4.00 1.10
C VAL A 67 -6.88 -3.37 0.92
N ILE A 68 -6.48 -3.16 -0.34
CA ILE A 68 -5.27 -2.40 -0.69
C ILE A 68 -5.72 -1.03 -1.18
N TYR A 69 -5.37 0.02 -0.44
CA TYR A 69 -5.70 1.41 -0.74
C TYR A 69 -4.46 2.16 -1.26
N ASP A 70 -4.37 2.28 -2.57
CA ASP A 70 -3.22 2.87 -3.25
C ASP A 70 -3.66 4.17 -3.97
N TYR A 71 -3.34 5.29 -3.43
CA TYR A 71 -2.71 5.68 -2.16
C TYR A 71 -3.51 6.78 -1.47
N LEU A 72 -3.23 7.06 -0.20
CA LEU A 72 -3.87 8.13 0.55
C LEU A 72 -3.49 9.49 -0.05
N LYS A 73 -4.44 10.13 -0.71
CA LYS A 73 -4.30 11.46 -1.31
C LYS A 73 -5.62 12.19 -1.20
N ILE A 74 -5.55 13.48 -0.95
CA ILE A 74 -6.72 14.36 -1.10
C ILE A 74 -6.93 14.58 -2.60
N MET A 75 -8.12 14.25 -3.08
CA MET A 75 -8.40 14.18 -4.51
C MET A 75 -8.86 15.50 -5.07
N GLU A 76 -9.54 16.35 -4.27
CA GLU A 76 -10.03 17.65 -4.72
C GLU A 76 -10.09 18.69 -3.59
N SER A 77 -9.95 19.95 -3.96
CA SER A 77 -10.11 21.09 -3.04
C SER A 77 -11.52 21.23 -2.46
N SER A 78 -12.53 20.61 -3.07
CA SER A 78 -13.91 20.57 -2.57
C SER A 78 -14.07 19.73 -1.28
N GLU A 79 -13.14 18.81 -1.03
CA GLU A 79 -13.08 18.05 0.24
C GLU A 79 -12.49 18.90 1.37
N LEU A 80 -11.79 19.97 1.01
CA LEU A 80 -11.28 20.97 1.94
C LEU A 80 -12.37 22.01 2.20
N LYS A 81 -13.19 21.81 3.24
CA LYS A 81 -14.20 22.79 3.64
C LYS A 81 -13.53 23.98 4.35
N GLY A 82 -13.63 25.14 3.74
CA GLY A 82 -13.12 26.39 4.31
C GLY A 82 -11.59 26.40 4.45
N ASP A 83 -11.10 26.74 5.64
CA ASP A 83 -9.66 26.85 5.96
C ASP A 83 -9.00 25.48 6.34
N MET A 84 -9.63 24.35 6.01
CA MET A 84 -9.10 23.02 6.31
C MET A 84 -7.80 22.79 5.55
N LYS A 85 -6.72 22.48 6.28
CA LYS A 85 -5.43 22.15 5.68
C LYS A 85 -5.38 20.69 5.23
N GLU A 86 -4.57 20.43 4.23
CA GLU A 86 -4.41 19.09 3.62
C GLU A 86 -4.17 17.97 4.64
N TYR A 87 -3.29 18.21 5.63
CA TYR A 87 -3.00 17.21 6.66
C TYR A 87 -4.21 16.88 7.55
N GLN A 88 -5.13 17.83 7.74
CA GLN A 88 -6.36 17.61 8.53
C GLN A 88 -7.31 16.68 7.76
N ALA A 89 -7.46 16.91 6.46
CA ALA A 89 -8.28 16.06 5.61
C ALA A 89 -7.71 14.64 5.49
N LEU A 90 -6.38 14.48 5.36
CA LEU A 90 -5.72 13.18 5.46
C LEU A 90 -5.99 12.47 6.79
N GLY A 91 -6.00 13.21 7.89
CA GLY A 91 -6.35 12.68 9.20
C GLY A 91 -7.80 12.17 9.28
N PHE A 92 -8.75 12.87 8.67
CA PHE A 92 -10.15 12.42 8.59
C PHE A 92 -10.29 11.18 7.72
N LEU A 93 -9.62 11.15 6.58
CA LEU A 93 -9.57 10.02 5.67
C LEU A 93 -9.04 8.78 6.39
N MET A 94 -7.92 8.91 7.10
CA MET A 94 -7.36 7.81 7.89
C MET A 94 -8.30 7.35 9.01
N THR A 95 -8.95 8.27 9.71
CA THR A 95 -9.95 7.93 10.74
C THR A 95 -11.10 7.12 10.14
N SER A 96 -11.58 7.49 8.97
CA SER A 96 -12.69 6.79 8.32
C SER A 96 -12.29 5.42 7.81
N LEU A 97 -11.07 5.25 7.28
CA LEU A 97 -10.54 3.93 6.91
C LEU A 97 -10.35 3.04 8.16
N HIS A 98 -9.83 3.60 9.24
CA HIS A 98 -9.68 2.89 10.50
C HIS A 98 -11.03 2.41 11.05
N ASN A 99 -12.05 3.28 11.07
CA ASN A 99 -13.39 2.92 11.48
C ASN A 99 -14.03 1.87 10.55
N PHE A 100 -13.74 1.94 9.25
CA PHE A 100 -14.17 0.93 8.30
C PHE A 100 -13.53 -0.44 8.59
N ALA A 101 -12.21 -0.45 8.81
CA ALA A 101 -11.46 -1.66 9.16
C ALA A 101 -12.03 -2.34 10.42
N ILE A 102 -12.26 -1.56 11.48
CA ILE A 102 -12.84 -2.07 12.73
C ILE A 102 -14.27 -2.58 12.51
N LYS A 103 -15.11 -1.78 11.83
CA LYS A 103 -16.54 -2.13 11.64
C LYS A 103 -16.72 -3.47 10.93
N TYR A 104 -15.93 -3.70 9.89
CA TYR A 104 -16.09 -4.89 9.04
C TYR A 104 -15.05 -5.97 9.35
N GLU A 105 -14.14 -5.74 10.30
CA GLU A 105 -13.00 -6.61 10.65
C GLU A 105 -12.13 -6.95 9.43
N VAL A 106 -11.86 -5.95 8.60
CA VAL A 106 -11.09 -6.08 7.36
C VAL A 106 -9.75 -5.39 7.50
N PRO A 107 -8.61 -6.08 7.31
CA PRO A 107 -7.32 -5.43 7.23
C PRO A 107 -7.23 -4.51 6.00
N ILE A 108 -6.70 -3.31 6.23
CA ILE A 108 -6.48 -2.32 5.17
C ILE A 108 -4.99 -2.03 5.07
N LEU A 109 -4.38 -2.32 3.93
CA LEU A 109 -3.03 -1.90 3.58
C LEU A 109 -3.14 -0.58 2.79
N ALA A 110 -2.76 0.54 3.42
CA ALA A 110 -2.78 1.84 2.79
C ALA A 110 -1.37 2.34 2.51
N PHE A 111 -1.17 2.94 1.36
CA PHE A 111 0.08 3.60 0.99
C PHE A 111 -0.05 5.11 1.14
N ILE A 112 1.03 5.75 1.52
CA ILE A 112 1.15 7.21 1.53
C ILE A 112 2.45 7.63 0.87
N GLN A 113 2.45 8.81 0.29
CA GLN A 113 3.69 9.38 -0.24
C GLN A 113 4.47 10.03 0.90
N LEU A 114 5.76 9.73 0.99
CA LEU A 114 6.66 10.41 1.92
C LEU A 114 6.89 11.85 1.46
N ASN A 115 7.06 12.76 2.41
CA ASN A 115 7.58 14.09 2.13
C ASN A 115 9.07 14.02 1.70
N ARG A 116 9.64 15.15 1.26
CA ARG A 116 11.04 15.18 0.81
C ARG A 116 12.04 14.76 1.88
N ASP A 117 11.76 15.04 3.14
CA ASP A 117 12.61 14.64 4.28
C ASP A 117 12.63 13.12 4.46
N GLY A 118 11.57 12.41 4.05
CA GLY A 118 11.49 10.95 4.10
C GLY A 118 12.48 10.23 3.19
N ILE A 119 13.12 10.95 2.26
CA ILE A 119 14.20 10.39 1.45
C ILE A 119 15.43 10.12 2.33
N THR A 120 15.71 11.00 3.27
CA THR A 120 16.91 10.95 4.12
C THR A 120 16.61 10.50 5.55
N LYS A 121 15.46 10.86 6.10
CA LYS A 121 15.07 10.52 7.49
C LYS A 121 14.21 9.26 7.52
N GLU A 122 14.47 8.41 8.50
CA GLU A 122 13.70 7.21 8.79
C GLU A 122 12.96 7.42 10.12
N SER A 123 11.97 8.29 10.09
CA SER A 123 11.17 8.63 11.26
C SER A 123 9.69 8.80 10.90
N THR A 124 8.83 8.71 11.88
CA THR A 124 7.37 8.90 11.72
C THR A 124 7.01 10.30 11.21
N ASP A 125 7.85 11.31 11.46
CA ASP A 125 7.64 12.71 11.01
C ASP A 125 7.68 12.85 9.48
N THR A 126 8.21 11.83 8.79
CA THR A 126 8.28 11.81 7.32
C THR A 126 6.97 11.39 6.65
N ALA A 127 6.04 10.84 7.41
CA ALA A 127 4.67 10.62 6.94
C ALA A 127 3.99 11.98 6.72
N SER A 128 3.55 12.24 5.48
CA SER A 128 2.98 13.54 5.07
C SER A 128 1.96 14.10 6.07
N GLY A 129 2.46 14.83 7.05
CA GLY A 129 1.74 15.90 7.73
C GLY A 129 0.60 15.54 8.68
N SER A 130 0.30 14.27 9.00
CA SER A 130 -0.76 13.98 9.96
C SER A 130 -0.35 12.94 11.01
N ASP A 131 -0.21 13.39 12.25
CA ASP A 131 -0.02 12.52 13.41
C ASP A 131 -1.11 11.44 13.54
N ARG A 132 -2.32 11.74 13.06
CA ARG A 132 -3.43 10.76 13.07
C ARG A 132 -3.16 9.52 12.25
N ILE A 133 -2.36 9.61 11.17
CA ILE A 133 -1.96 8.44 10.37
C ILE A 133 -1.18 7.50 11.28
N ILE A 134 -0.23 8.04 12.01
CA ILE A 134 0.64 7.30 12.93
C ILE A 134 -0.15 6.75 14.12
N TRP A 135 -1.07 7.53 14.67
CA TRP A 135 -1.84 7.11 15.85
C TRP A 135 -2.87 6.02 15.57
N LEU A 136 -3.40 5.97 14.34
CA LEU A 136 -4.48 5.05 13.98
C LEU A 136 -3.98 3.77 13.27
N CYS A 137 -2.74 3.74 12.77
CA CYS A 137 -2.20 2.53 12.15
C CYS A 137 -1.74 1.52 13.21
N SER A 138 -1.91 0.23 12.91
CA SER A 138 -1.34 -0.86 13.72
C SER A 138 0.13 -1.08 13.39
N ASN A 139 0.50 -0.89 12.13
CA ASN A 139 1.86 -1.01 11.62
C ASN A 139 2.15 0.18 10.70
N PHE A 140 3.36 0.72 10.80
CA PHE A 140 3.84 1.75 9.89
C PHE A 140 5.28 1.42 9.49
N SER A 141 5.52 1.36 8.19
CA SER A 141 6.84 1.05 7.64
C SER A 141 7.18 1.97 6.47
N ILE A 142 8.44 2.29 6.32
CA ILE A 142 8.97 3.02 5.17
C ILE A 142 9.63 2.04 4.20
N TYR A 143 9.19 2.07 2.94
CA TYR A 143 9.84 1.35 1.85
C TYR A 143 10.66 2.31 1.00
N LYS A 144 11.97 2.09 0.89
CA LYS A 144 12.88 3.00 0.17
C LYS A 144 14.08 2.29 -0.45
N SER A 145 14.80 3.02 -1.31
CA SER A 145 16.12 2.57 -1.82
C SER A 145 17.14 2.57 -0.70
N LYS A 146 18.05 1.61 -0.74
CA LYS A 146 19.28 1.64 0.05
C LYS A 146 20.26 2.65 -0.55
N SER A 147 21.13 3.21 0.31
CA SER A 147 22.33 3.93 -0.12
C SER A 147 23.40 2.95 -0.62
N ASP A 148 24.41 3.48 -1.32
CA ASP A 148 25.54 2.66 -1.78
C ASP A 148 26.33 2.07 -0.60
N GLU A 149 26.43 2.80 0.52
CA GLU A 149 27.08 2.33 1.75
C GLU A 149 26.30 1.18 2.39
N GLU A 150 24.96 1.27 2.41
CA GLU A 150 24.10 0.21 2.93
C GLU A 150 24.19 -1.05 2.06
N ILE A 151 24.23 -0.90 0.74
CA ILE A 151 24.40 -2.03 -0.19
C ILE A 151 25.78 -2.68 0.01
N ALA A 152 26.84 -1.86 0.18
CA ALA A 152 28.18 -2.37 0.42
C ALA A 152 28.30 -3.10 1.76
N LYS A 153 27.62 -2.59 2.79
CA LYS A 153 27.60 -3.21 4.13
C LYS A 153 26.85 -4.54 4.15
N ASP A 154 25.67 -4.57 3.57
CA ASP A 154 24.77 -5.73 3.63
C ASP A 154 25.17 -6.83 2.63
N GLY A 155 25.85 -6.45 1.56
CA GLY A 155 26.11 -7.29 0.39
C GLY A 155 25.03 -7.11 -0.70
N PRO A 156 25.43 -7.10 -1.98
CA PRO A 156 24.54 -6.88 -3.11
C PRO A 156 23.45 -7.98 -3.25
N GLU A 157 23.70 -9.17 -2.71
CA GLU A 157 22.77 -10.28 -2.70
C GLU A 157 21.55 -10.02 -1.80
N ASN A 158 21.65 -9.12 -0.83
CA ASN A 158 20.57 -8.73 0.07
C ASN A 158 19.68 -7.63 -0.51
N GLY A 159 19.91 -7.26 -1.78
CA GLY A 159 19.01 -6.42 -2.55
C GLY A 159 19.27 -4.91 -2.43
N ASN A 160 18.46 -4.16 -3.17
CA ASN A 160 18.64 -2.73 -3.43
C ASN A 160 17.58 -1.83 -2.76
N ARG A 161 16.71 -2.44 -1.97
CA ARG A 161 15.64 -1.77 -1.23
C ARG A 161 15.65 -2.23 0.22
N LYS A 162 15.00 -1.43 1.07
CA LYS A 162 14.75 -1.77 2.47
C LYS A 162 13.34 -1.41 2.88
N LEU A 163 12.78 -2.21 3.77
CA LEU A 163 11.55 -1.93 4.49
C LEU A 163 11.92 -1.66 5.94
N VAL A 164 11.69 -0.44 6.39
CA VAL A 164 12.01 0.03 7.75
C VAL A 164 10.73 0.07 8.57
N PRO A 165 10.46 -0.88 9.46
CA PRO A 165 9.31 -0.83 10.36
C PRO A 165 9.56 0.21 11.46
N LEU A 166 8.69 1.21 11.54
CA LEU A 166 8.76 2.26 12.56
C LEU A 166 7.74 2.06 13.68
N ILE A 167 6.62 1.40 13.38
CA ILE A 167 5.58 1.07 14.34
C ILE A 167 5.13 -0.37 14.11
N ALA A 168 5.13 -1.15 15.18
CA ALA A 168 4.52 -2.47 15.26
C ALA A 168 3.79 -2.55 16.61
N ARG A 169 2.45 -2.34 16.61
CA ARG A 169 1.66 -2.33 17.87
C ARG A 169 1.38 -3.72 18.42
N HIS A 170 1.48 -4.73 17.55
CA HIS A 170 1.19 -6.12 17.88
C HIS A 170 2.39 -6.97 17.49
N GLY A 171 3.05 -7.53 18.48
CA GLY A 171 4.25 -8.36 18.31
C GLY A 171 5.56 -7.62 18.61
N GLU A 172 6.65 -8.34 18.49
CA GLU A 172 7.99 -7.79 18.63
C GLU A 172 8.35 -7.04 17.34
N GLY A 173 8.64 -5.75 17.47
CA GLY A 173 9.20 -4.95 16.38
C GLY A 173 10.66 -5.34 16.12
N LEU A 174 11.25 -4.85 15.03
CA LEU A 174 12.70 -4.89 14.84
C LEU A 174 13.38 -3.96 15.86
N GLN A 175 14.66 -4.23 16.13
CA GLN A 175 15.47 -3.32 16.95
C GLN A 175 15.63 -1.96 16.24
N ASP A 176 15.92 -0.94 17.02
CA ASP A 176 16.10 0.41 16.47
C ASP A 176 17.20 0.41 15.40
N LYS A 177 16.88 0.94 14.23
CA LYS A 177 17.68 0.97 12.99
C LYS A 177 17.78 -0.32 12.19
N ASP A 178 17.16 -1.40 12.63
CA ASP A 178 17.08 -2.60 11.81
C ASP A 178 16.04 -2.44 10.70
N TYR A 179 16.25 -3.14 9.61
CA TYR A 179 15.34 -3.15 8.47
C TYR A 179 15.33 -4.51 7.77
N ILE A 180 14.27 -4.74 7.03
CA ILE A 180 14.14 -5.92 6.18
C ILE A 180 14.74 -5.60 4.82
N ASN A 181 15.68 -6.41 4.40
CA ASN A 181 16.28 -6.33 3.08
C ASN A 181 15.29 -6.77 1.99
N VAL A 182 15.20 -5.99 0.92
CA VAL A 182 14.30 -6.30 -0.20
C VAL A 182 15.03 -6.11 -1.52
N ASN A 183 14.96 -7.11 -2.39
CA ASN A 183 15.43 -7.01 -3.75
C ASN A 183 14.25 -6.69 -4.69
N MET A 184 14.29 -5.50 -5.28
CA MET A 184 13.33 -5.07 -6.30
C MET A 184 13.87 -5.37 -7.69
N ILE A 185 13.28 -6.31 -8.38
CA ILE A 185 13.57 -6.62 -9.78
C ILE A 185 12.57 -5.87 -10.66
N GLY A 186 12.87 -4.61 -10.95
CA GLY A 186 11.94 -3.70 -11.64
C GLY A 186 11.44 -4.20 -13.00
N LYS A 187 12.26 -4.95 -13.74
CA LYS A 187 11.86 -5.56 -15.03
C LYS A 187 10.63 -6.46 -14.92
N TYR A 188 10.41 -7.07 -13.77
CA TYR A 188 9.31 -8.02 -13.54
C TYR A 188 8.30 -7.52 -12.51
N GLY A 189 8.50 -6.34 -11.92
CA GLY A 189 7.71 -5.86 -10.79
C GLY A 189 7.78 -6.79 -9.57
N LYS A 190 8.89 -7.55 -9.43
CA LYS A 190 9.03 -8.58 -8.41
C LYS A 190 9.81 -8.06 -7.22
N LEU A 191 9.26 -8.28 -6.03
CA LEU A 191 9.94 -8.08 -4.75
C LEU A 191 10.34 -9.44 -4.18
N ILE A 192 11.56 -9.53 -3.70
CA ILE A 192 12.09 -10.72 -3.03
C ILE A 192 12.64 -10.25 -1.68
N GLU A 193 12.20 -10.86 -0.60
CA GLU A 193 12.75 -10.62 0.73
C GLU A 193 14.19 -11.13 0.79
N GLY A 194 15.09 -10.31 1.31
CA GLY A 194 16.46 -10.68 1.65
C GLY A 194 16.57 -11.08 3.11
N LYS A 195 17.79 -11.27 3.60
CA LYS A 195 18.02 -11.51 5.03
C LYS A 195 17.71 -10.24 5.82
N THR A 196 17.20 -10.37 7.04
CA THR A 196 17.10 -9.26 7.98
C THR A 196 18.50 -8.76 8.33
N ALA A 197 18.68 -7.45 8.33
CA ALA A 197 19.96 -6.82 8.64
C ALA A 197 20.24 -6.86 10.14
#